data_c5feab1fed105eeb7f5a7620c65490af
#
_entry.id   c5feab1fed105eeb7f5a7620c65490af
#
_cell.length_a   1.000
_cell.length_b   1.000
_cell.length_c   1.000
_cell.angle_alpha   90.00
_cell.angle_beta   90.00
_cell.angle_gamma   90.00
#
_symmetry.space_group_name_H-M   'P 1'
#
loop_
_entity.id
_entity.type
_entity.pdbx_description
1 polymer ?
#
loop_
_entity_poly.entity_id
_entity_poly.type
_entity_poly.pdbx_seq_one_letter_code
_entity_poly.pdbx_strand_id
1 'polypeptide(L)'
;MRAGSREGRNTQSQGMPMNIAPQLKPLGIAIAVGNQKGGVGKTTNAVHLAAALGHGGYRVLLIDLDPAAGATKHLGLPTGSYAGSLELLTSDERVEALAITEGMPPGVLLIPARPQFAELDTLLSKFVDKTRLLERPIAEARERFDFIILDTCPSAAATTTVAAYASVEWFLISAFPHPLSLGGLSEALGDIAEVRRHRNPELEVLGVVFSNVDPRATRLRAELESVVGDALPGRQFETVISQAVAIPECSGRGRTLFQMPKYQEMRSALQYLCLAAEIEHRVLNRRAFLDATLMPLDVEQMALERVHRTRTRRPGLRVLSRPDPSLPAVTG
;
A
#
# COMPACT_ATOMS: atom_id res chain seq x y z
N MET A 1 64.56 -33.52 -31.29
CA MET A 1 64.38 -34.18 -30.01
C MET A 1 63.42 -33.32 -29.15
N ARG A 2 62.32 -33.92 -28.77
CA ARG A 2 61.35 -33.58 -27.70
C ARG A 2 60.74 -32.19 -27.62
N ALA A 3 59.48 -32.17 -28.06
CA ALA A 3 58.45 -31.19 -27.77
C ALA A 3 58.14 -31.08 -26.26
N GLY A 4 57.88 -29.84 -25.79
CA GLY A 4 57.35 -29.54 -24.46
C GLY A 4 56.04 -28.81 -24.62
N SER A 5 54.93 -29.49 -24.48
CA SER A 5 53.58 -28.98 -24.47
C SER A 5 53.34 -28.20 -23.17
N ARG A 6 52.94 -26.92 -23.30
CA ARG A 6 52.41 -26.13 -22.18
C ARG A 6 50.86 -26.20 -22.25
N GLU A 7 50.29 -26.95 -21.32
CA GLU A 7 48.88 -26.95 -21.00
C GLU A 7 48.48 -25.61 -20.38
N GLY A 8 47.61 -24.88 -21.06
CA GLY A 8 46.94 -23.72 -20.56
C GLY A 8 45.84 -24.15 -19.57
N ARG A 9 45.98 -23.87 -18.27
CA ARG A 9 44.90 -23.99 -17.29
C ARG A 9 43.90 -22.88 -17.53
N ASN A 10 42.76 -23.25 -18.05
CA ASN A 10 41.58 -22.42 -18.16
C ASN A 10 40.88 -22.41 -16.76
N THR A 11 41.11 -21.38 -15.94
CA THR A 11 40.40 -21.18 -14.71
C THR A 11 39.08 -20.50 -15.03
N GLN A 12 38.06 -21.31 -15.33
CA GLN A 12 36.68 -20.86 -15.30
C GLN A 12 36.36 -20.50 -13.82
N SER A 13 36.22 -19.21 -13.53
CA SER A 13 35.61 -18.72 -12.32
C SER A 13 34.13 -19.10 -12.35
N GLN A 14 33.80 -20.23 -11.74
CA GLN A 14 32.42 -20.58 -11.43
C GLN A 14 31.94 -19.54 -10.42
N GLY A 15 31.17 -18.57 -10.90
CA GLY A 15 30.38 -17.70 -10.02
C GLY A 15 29.47 -18.58 -9.18
N MET A 16 29.72 -18.64 -7.88
CA MET A 16 28.82 -19.25 -6.93
C MET A 16 27.44 -18.62 -7.12
N PRO A 17 26.37 -19.42 -7.26
CA PRO A 17 25.02 -18.87 -7.18
C PRO A 17 24.88 -18.24 -5.81
N MET A 18 24.72 -16.93 -5.76
CA MET A 18 24.34 -16.22 -4.53
C MET A 18 23.04 -16.85 -4.05
N ASN A 19 23.16 -17.71 -3.05
CA ASN A 19 22.02 -18.33 -2.39
C ASN A 19 21.33 -17.21 -1.60
N ILE A 20 20.39 -16.50 -2.26
CA ILE A 20 19.54 -15.51 -1.62
C ILE A 20 18.67 -16.33 -0.67
N ALA A 21 19.07 -16.37 0.61
CA ALA A 21 18.22 -16.88 1.68
C ALA A 21 16.82 -16.32 1.49
N PRO A 22 15.75 -17.12 1.72
CA PRO A 22 14.40 -16.60 1.63
C PRO A 22 14.33 -15.40 2.57
N GLN A 23 14.21 -14.18 1.99
CA GLN A 23 13.99 -12.98 2.76
C GLN A 23 12.75 -13.24 3.61
N LEU A 24 12.92 -13.19 4.92
CA LEU A 24 11.80 -13.25 5.86
C LEU A 24 10.80 -12.21 5.39
N LYS A 25 9.61 -12.64 4.99
CA LYS A 25 8.55 -11.74 4.57
C LYS A 25 8.22 -10.83 5.74
N PRO A 26 8.08 -9.51 5.55
CA PRO A 26 7.59 -8.64 6.58
C PRO A 26 6.20 -9.14 7.00
N LEU A 27 5.98 -9.29 8.29
CA LEU A 27 4.69 -9.71 8.84
C LEU A 27 3.95 -8.47 9.34
N GLY A 28 2.77 -8.24 8.76
CA GLY A 28 1.81 -7.35 9.33
C GLY A 28 2.14 -5.86 9.25
N ILE A 29 2.83 -5.39 8.22
CA ILE A 29 3.11 -3.97 8.01
C ILE A 29 1.83 -3.23 7.67
N ALA A 30 1.42 -2.28 8.52
CA ALA A 30 0.22 -1.49 8.31
C ALA A 30 0.56 -0.06 7.87
N ILE A 31 -0.06 0.39 6.77
CA ILE A 31 0.19 1.68 6.13
C ILE A 31 -1.14 2.39 5.90
N ALA A 32 -1.34 3.56 6.49
CA ALA A 32 -2.45 4.43 6.14
C ALA A 32 -2.03 5.34 4.96
N VAL A 33 -2.87 5.41 3.95
CA VAL A 33 -2.69 6.33 2.80
C VAL A 33 -3.63 7.50 2.99
N GLY A 34 -3.08 8.69 3.17
CA GLY A 34 -3.88 9.85 3.55
C GLY A 34 -3.38 11.18 3.00
N ASN A 35 -4.26 12.16 3.10
CA ASN A 35 -4.06 13.59 2.95
C ASN A 35 -5.41 14.26 3.24
N GLN A 36 -5.44 15.42 3.88
CA GLN A 36 -6.68 16.15 4.15
C GLN A 36 -7.35 16.71 2.89
N LYS A 37 -6.62 16.83 1.78
CA LYS A 37 -7.17 17.34 0.54
C LYS A 37 -7.86 16.27 -0.28
N GLY A 38 -9.05 16.57 -0.81
CA GLY A 38 -9.73 15.74 -1.79
C GLY A 38 -9.03 15.72 -3.14
N GLY A 39 -9.12 14.61 -3.88
CA GLY A 39 -8.64 14.53 -5.28
C GLY A 39 -7.12 14.39 -5.45
N VAL A 40 -6.34 14.20 -4.40
CA VAL A 40 -4.87 14.06 -4.47
C VAL A 40 -4.38 12.64 -4.74
N GLY A 41 -5.26 11.73 -5.12
CA GLY A 41 -4.90 10.37 -5.52
C GLY A 41 -4.77 9.36 -4.38
N LYS A 42 -5.25 9.63 -3.17
CA LYS A 42 -5.21 8.69 -2.02
C LYS A 42 -5.68 7.29 -2.40
N THR A 43 -6.94 7.18 -2.76
CA THR A 43 -7.57 5.91 -3.17
C THR A 43 -6.84 5.24 -4.32
N THR A 44 -6.46 6.02 -5.35
CA THR A 44 -5.71 5.49 -6.49
C THR A 44 -4.38 4.90 -6.06
N ASN A 45 -3.65 5.59 -5.17
CA ASN A 45 -2.39 5.11 -4.63
C ASN A 45 -2.59 3.90 -3.73
N ALA A 46 -3.60 3.89 -2.84
CA ALA A 46 -3.90 2.76 -1.97
C ALA A 46 -4.20 1.48 -2.79
N VAL A 47 -5.08 1.59 -3.78
CA VAL A 47 -5.49 0.46 -4.64
C VAL A 47 -4.32 -0.08 -5.47
N HIS A 48 -3.56 0.82 -6.15
CA HIS A 48 -2.48 0.37 -7.02
C HIS A 48 -1.24 -0.07 -6.24
N LEU A 49 -0.97 0.52 -5.07
CA LEU A 49 0.08 0.05 -4.17
C LEU A 49 -0.24 -1.36 -3.65
N ALA A 50 -1.48 -1.59 -3.18
CA ALA A 50 -1.92 -2.92 -2.76
C ALA A 50 -1.74 -3.95 -3.89
N ALA A 51 -2.16 -3.58 -5.12
CA ALA A 51 -2.01 -4.44 -6.29
C ALA A 51 -0.54 -4.68 -6.68
N ALA A 52 0.33 -3.67 -6.57
CA ALA A 52 1.77 -3.80 -6.85
C ALA A 52 2.48 -4.72 -5.84
N LEU A 53 2.15 -4.59 -4.55
CA LEU A 53 2.64 -5.47 -3.50
C LEU A 53 2.14 -6.90 -3.70
N GLY A 54 0.85 -7.08 -3.97
CA GLY A 54 0.25 -8.38 -4.29
C GLY A 54 0.89 -9.03 -5.52
N HIS A 55 1.16 -8.23 -6.56
CA HIS A 55 1.92 -8.65 -7.74
C HIS A 55 3.35 -9.10 -7.39
N GLY A 56 3.99 -8.46 -6.41
CA GLY A 56 5.27 -8.86 -5.83
C GLY A 56 5.23 -10.17 -5.03
N GLY A 57 4.03 -10.76 -4.84
CA GLY A 57 3.81 -12.02 -4.15
C GLY A 57 3.52 -11.90 -2.66
N TYR A 58 3.22 -10.70 -2.17
CA TYR A 58 2.75 -10.46 -0.81
C TYR A 58 1.25 -10.73 -0.68
N ARG A 59 0.83 -11.08 0.54
CA ARG A 59 -0.59 -11.13 0.93
C ARG A 59 -0.96 -9.75 1.45
N VAL A 60 -1.86 -9.06 0.77
CA VAL A 60 -2.21 -7.68 1.05
C VAL A 60 -3.69 -7.59 1.41
N LEU A 61 -3.97 -6.94 2.53
CA LEU A 61 -5.33 -6.52 2.89
C LEU A 61 -5.47 -5.03 2.57
N LEU A 62 -6.42 -4.69 1.72
CA LEU A 62 -6.85 -3.31 1.49
C LEU A 62 -8.13 -3.05 2.28
N ILE A 63 -8.16 -2.00 3.10
CA ILE A 63 -9.35 -1.61 3.87
C ILE A 63 -9.80 -0.24 3.37
N ASP A 64 -11.02 -0.16 2.85
CA ASP A 64 -11.64 1.09 2.43
C ASP A 64 -12.32 1.75 3.64
N LEU A 65 -11.77 2.84 4.14
CA LEU A 65 -12.27 3.60 5.30
C LEU A 65 -12.94 4.93 4.89
N ASP A 66 -13.12 5.17 3.58
CA ASP A 66 -13.79 6.37 3.09
C ASP A 66 -15.29 6.11 2.88
N PRO A 67 -16.20 6.89 3.49
CA PRO A 67 -17.63 6.80 3.21
C PRO A 67 -17.99 6.95 1.74
N ALA A 68 -17.15 7.62 0.94
CA ALA A 68 -17.32 7.70 -0.51
C ALA A 68 -17.11 6.36 -1.22
N ALA A 69 -16.58 5.33 -0.52
CA ALA A 69 -16.32 3.99 -1.02
C ALA A 69 -15.45 4.00 -2.29
N GLY A 70 -14.36 4.78 -2.24
CA GLY A 70 -13.52 5.02 -3.41
C GLY A 70 -12.80 3.77 -3.89
N ALA A 71 -12.13 3.04 -2.98
CA ALA A 71 -11.41 1.80 -3.32
C ALA A 71 -12.38 0.68 -3.72
N THR A 72 -13.53 0.60 -3.06
CA THR A 72 -14.61 -0.34 -3.37
C THR A 72 -15.10 -0.19 -4.80
N LYS A 73 -15.43 1.06 -5.19
CA LYS A 73 -15.87 1.39 -6.55
C LYS A 73 -14.77 1.18 -7.59
N HIS A 74 -13.54 1.58 -7.25
CA HIS A 74 -12.39 1.41 -8.14
C HIS A 74 -12.19 -0.06 -8.52
N LEU A 75 -12.42 -0.98 -7.58
CA LEU A 75 -12.30 -2.42 -7.79
C LEU A 75 -13.59 -3.09 -8.29
N GLY A 76 -14.57 -2.30 -8.70
CA GLY A 76 -15.78 -2.78 -9.39
C GLY A 76 -16.81 -3.44 -8.49
N LEU A 77 -16.70 -3.31 -7.16
CA LEU A 77 -17.70 -3.85 -6.26
C LEU A 77 -18.90 -2.93 -6.13
N PRO A 78 -20.13 -3.47 -6.16
CA PRO A 78 -21.32 -2.69 -5.91
C PRO A 78 -21.35 -2.27 -4.43
N THR A 79 -21.47 -0.97 -4.19
CA THR A 79 -21.53 -0.41 -2.84
C THR A 79 -22.80 -0.86 -2.12
N GLY A 80 -22.66 -1.30 -0.87
CA GLY A 80 -23.77 -1.74 -0.03
C GLY A 80 -24.17 -3.21 -0.15
N SER A 81 -23.55 -3.99 -1.06
CA SER A 81 -23.87 -5.40 -1.25
C SER A 81 -23.12 -6.33 -0.29
N TYR A 82 -22.10 -5.83 0.38
CA TYR A 82 -21.23 -6.63 1.24
C TYR A 82 -21.12 -5.99 2.64
N ALA A 83 -21.00 -6.83 3.67
CA ALA A 83 -20.44 -6.39 4.94
C ALA A 83 -19.00 -5.92 4.74
N GLY A 84 -18.53 -4.96 5.51
CA GLY A 84 -17.22 -4.37 5.29
C GLY A 84 -16.70 -3.53 6.46
N SER A 85 -16.14 -2.36 6.15
CA SER A 85 -15.50 -1.50 7.16
C SER A 85 -16.46 -1.03 8.26
N LEU A 86 -17.76 -0.92 7.98
CA LEU A 86 -18.74 -0.59 9.01
C LEU A 86 -18.80 -1.69 10.07
N GLU A 87 -18.97 -2.93 9.64
CA GLU A 87 -19.02 -4.10 10.53
C GLU A 87 -17.67 -4.33 11.21
N LEU A 88 -16.56 -4.11 10.49
CA LEU A 88 -15.22 -4.17 11.07
C LEU A 88 -15.04 -3.27 12.30
N LEU A 89 -15.69 -2.09 12.30
CA LEU A 89 -15.58 -1.09 13.36
C LEU A 89 -16.68 -1.21 14.43
N THR A 90 -17.80 -1.86 14.13
CA THR A 90 -19.00 -1.85 15.00
C THR A 90 -19.39 -3.20 15.56
N SER A 91 -18.79 -4.29 15.05
CA SER A 91 -19.08 -5.65 15.47
C SER A 91 -17.82 -6.44 15.82
N ASP A 92 -18.00 -7.69 16.27
CA ASP A 92 -16.91 -8.62 16.53
C ASP A 92 -16.58 -9.52 15.33
N GLU A 93 -17.07 -9.14 14.14
CA GLU A 93 -16.78 -9.89 12.92
C GLU A 93 -15.27 -9.93 12.65
N ARG A 94 -14.84 -11.10 12.18
CA ARG A 94 -13.43 -11.34 11.89
C ARG A 94 -13.05 -10.74 10.54
N VAL A 95 -11.79 -10.31 10.43
CA VAL A 95 -11.22 -9.76 9.20
C VAL A 95 -11.46 -10.67 7.98
N GLU A 96 -11.30 -12.00 8.16
CA GLU A 96 -11.49 -12.94 7.05
C GLU A 96 -12.94 -13.08 6.60
N ALA A 97 -13.89 -12.89 7.50
CA ALA A 97 -15.32 -12.96 7.17
C ALA A 97 -15.77 -11.76 6.34
N LEU A 98 -15.10 -10.63 6.51
CA LEU A 98 -15.40 -9.35 5.83
C LEU A 98 -14.58 -9.16 4.55
N ALA A 99 -13.45 -9.87 4.41
CA ALA A 99 -12.53 -9.68 3.30
C ALA A 99 -12.99 -10.40 2.02
N ILE A 100 -13.09 -9.66 0.92
CA ILE A 100 -13.48 -10.14 -0.41
C ILE A 100 -12.24 -10.49 -1.21
N THR A 101 -12.25 -11.68 -1.82
CA THR A 101 -11.19 -12.17 -2.71
C THR A 101 -11.61 -12.22 -4.17
N GLU A 102 -12.90 -12.44 -4.43
CA GLU A 102 -13.43 -12.59 -5.79
C GLU A 102 -13.31 -11.28 -6.58
N GLY A 103 -12.74 -11.35 -7.76
CA GLY A 103 -12.53 -10.16 -8.63
C GLY A 103 -11.34 -9.28 -8.22
N MET A 104 -10.70 -9.54 -7.09
CA MET A 104 -9.57 -8.72 -6.62
C MET A 104 -8.28 -9.02 -7.40
N PRO A 105 -7.31 -8.09 -7.42
CA PRO A 105 -5.99 -8.35 -7.97
C PRO A 105 -5.30 -9.52 -7.25
N PRO A 106 -4.41 -10.27 -7.93
CA PRO A 106 -3.67 -11.35 -7.29
C PRO A 106 -2.98 -10.92 -6.00
N GLY A 107 -3.15 -11.69 -4.93
CA GLY A 107 -2.55 -11.41 -3.62
C GLY A 107 -3.26 -10.35 -2.78
N VAL A 108 -4.32 -9.72 -3.30
CA VAL A 108 -5.07 -8.67 -2.61
C VAL A 108 -6.43 -9.17 -2.15
N LEU A 109 -6.80 -8.83 -0.92
CA LEU A 109 -8.15 -8.93 -0.39
C LEU A 109 -8.65 -7.53 -0.05
N LEU A 110 -9.94 -7.27 -0.22
CA LEU A 110 -10.56 -5.99 0.09
C LEU A 110 -11.61 -6.12 1.19
N ILE A 111 -11.53 -5.28 2.22
CA ILE A 111 -12.67 -4.96 3.09
C ILE A 111 -13.33 -3.70 2.53
N PRO A 112 -14.54 -3.80 1.94
CA PRO A 112 -15.18 -2.71 1.23
C PRO A 112 -15.81 -1.70 2.19
N ALA A 113 -15.93 -0.45 1.77
CA ALA A 113 -16.80 0.52 2.41
C ALA A 113 -18.24 0.44 1.86
N ARG A 114 -19.19 0.94 2.64
CA ARG A 114 -20.61 0.99 2.25
C ARG A 114 -21.23 2.36 2.58
N PRO A 115 -22.32 2.76 1.91
CA PRO A 115 -22.91 4.08 2.09
C PRO A 115 -23.29 4.42 3.54
N GLN A 116 -23.75 3.42 4.30
CA GLN A 116 -24.11 3.57 5.72
C GLN A 116 -22.90 3.94 6.59
N PHE A 117 -21.70 3.84 6.07
CA PHE A 117 -20.49 4.31 6.72
C PHE A 117 -20.51 5.82 7.01
N ALA A 118 -21.32 6.62 6.28
CA ALA A 118 -21.54 8.02 6.57
C ALA A 118 -22.25 8.28 7.92
N GLU A 119 -22.99 7.27 8.45
CA GLU A 119 -23.68 7.34 9.75
C GLU A 119 -22.82 6.82 10.90
N LEU A 120 -21.57 6.48 10.64
CA LEU A 120 -20.66 5.82 11.57
C LEU A 120 -20.51 6.59 12.88
N ASP A 121 -20.37 7.92 12.83
CA ASP A 121 -20.22 8.72 14.05
C ASP A 121 -21.42 8.63 14.99
N THR A 122 -22.64 8.49 14.44
CA THR A 122 -23.84 8.23 15.21
C THR A 122 -23.82 6.82 15.83
N LEU A 123 -23.45 5.82 15.04
CA LEU A 123 -23.34 4.43 15.51
C LEU A 123 -22.26 4.28 16.59
N LEU A 124 -21.16 5.01 16.44
CA LEU A 124 -20.03 5.00 17.37
C LEU A 124 -20.20 5.95 18.57
N SER A 125 -21.33 6.65 18.68
CA SER A 125 -21.57 7.58 19.80
C SER A 125 -21.48 6.90 21.18
N LYS A 126 -21.78 5.61 21.26
CA LYS A 126 -21.70 4.76 22.48
C LYS A 126 -20.28 4.23 22.79
N PHE A 127 -19.33 4.39 21.91
CA PHE A 127 -17.95 3.97 22.15
C PHE A 127 -17.18 5.07 22.90
N VAL A 128 -16.54 4.69 24.00
CA VAL A 128 -15.80 5.63 24.87
C VAL A 128 -14.53 6.14 24.16
N ASP A 129 -13.79 5.26 23.50
CA ASP A 129 -12.57 5.62 22.77
C ASP A 129 -12.63 5.13 21.32
N LYS A 130 -13.03 6.04 20.46
CA LYS A 130 -13.16 5.78 19.02
C LYS A 130 -11.80 5.60 18.31
N THR A 131 -10.70 6.00 18.93
CA THR A 131 -9.36 5.87 18.34
C THR A 131 -8.87 4.41 18.34
N ARG A 132 -9.46 3.57 19.21
CA ARG A 132 -9.06 2.16 19.37
C ARG A 132 -9.83 1.17 18.49
N LEU A 133 -10.76 1.66 17.68
CA LEU A 133 -11.67 0.81 16.89
C LEU A 133 -10.95 -0.16 15.93
N LEU A 134 -9.79 0.23 15.44
CA LEU A 134 -9.00 -0.59 14.51
C LEU A 134 -7.88 -1.40 15.19
N GLU A 135 -7.64 -1.25 16.51
CA GLU A 135 -6.57 -1.98 17.20
C GLU A 135 -6.72 -3.50 17.05
N ARG A 136 -7.91 -4.04 17.40
CA ARG A 136 -8.19 -5.49 17.27
C ARG A 136 -8.16 -5.95 15.82
N PRO A 137 -8.88 -5.31 14.87
CA PRO A 137 -8.83 -5.73 13.46
C PRO A 137 -7.44 -5.70 12.84
N ILE A 138 -6.64 -4.68 13.14
CA ILE A 138 -5.27 -4.59 12.62
C ILE A 138 -4.37 -5.65 13.25
N ALA A 139 -4.49 -5.91 14.56
CA ALA A 139 -3.74 -6.97 15.22
C ALA A 139 -4.07 -8.36 14.61
N GLU A 140 -5.35 -8.65 14.37
CA GLU A 140 -5.79 -9.87 13.70
C GLU A 140 -5.25 -9.96 12.24
N ALA A 141 -5.31 -8.85 11.50
CA ALA A 141 -4.81 -8.80 10.13
C ALA A 141 -3.30 -9.03 10.04
N ARG A 142 -2.52 -8.53 11.02
CA ARG A 142 -1.05 -8.70 11.07
C ARG A 142 -0.61 -10.17 11.11
N GLU A 143 -1.41 -11.05 11.67
CA GLU A 143 -1.09 -12.48 11.75
C GLU A 143 -1.20 -13.18 10.37
N ARG A 144 -1.90 -12.57 9.41
CA ARG A 144 -2.29 -13.23 8.16
C ARG A 144 -1.82 -12.54 6.90
N PHE A 145 -1.63 -11.23 6.96
CA PHE A 145 -1.24 -10.41 5.82
C PHE A 145 0.17 -9.87 6.00
N ASP A 146 0.89 -9.81 4.90
CA ASP A 146 2.24 -9.24 4.89
C ASP A 146 2.16 -7.70 4.91
N PHE A 147 1.14 -7.14 4.23
CA PHE A 147 0.82 -5.71 4.22
C PHE A 147 -0.67 -5.47 4.46
N ILE A 148 -0.97 -4.40 5.18
CA ILE A 148 -2.33 -3.91 5.44
C ILE A 148 -2.34 -2.45 5.00
N ILE A 149 -3.13 -2.13 3.96
CA ILE A 149 -3.23 -0.78 3.39
C ILE A 149 -4.60 -0.21 3.74
N LEU A 150 -4.62 0.95 4.36
CA LEU A 150 -5.84 1.64 4.75
C LEU A 150 -6.04 2.86 3.84
N ASP A 151 -7.11 2.87 3.04
CA ASP A 151 -7.53 4.04 2.27
C ASP A 151 -8.37 4.96 3.15
N THR A 152 -7.88 6.15 3.48
CA THR A 152 -8.52 7.07 4.42
C THR A 152 -9.30 8.18 3.72
N CYS A 153 -10.37 8.66 4.36
CA CYS A 153 -11.12 9.80 3.84
C CYS A 153 -10.33 11.12 3.96
N PRO A 154 -10.71 12.17 3.21
CA PRO A 154 -9.99 13.46 3.19
C PRO A 154 -10.34 14.35 4.41
N SER A 155 -10.68 13.78 5.54
CA SER A 155 -11.03 14.51 6.76
C SER A 155 -10.25 13.95 7.94
N ALA A 156 -9.40 14.77 8.52
CA ALA A 156 -8.68 14.43 9.75
C ALA A 156 -9.59 14.27 10.96
N ALA A 157 -10.69 15.02 10.98
CA ALA A 157 -11.68 14.94 12.06
C ALA A 157 -12.57 13.68 11.96
N ALA A 158 -12.53 12.95 10.84
CA ALA A 158 -13.30 11.73 10.72
C ALA A 158 -12.77 10.66 11.67
N THR A 159 -13.69 10.07 12.42
CA THR A 159 -13.38 9.00 13.38
C THR A 159 -12.54 7.89 12.75
N THR A 160 -12.84 7.51 11.52
CA THR A 160 -12.10 6.46 10.77
C THR A 160 -10.66 6.84 10.47
N THR A 161 -10.41 8.11 10.14
CA THR A 161 -9.06 8.62 9.88
C THR A 161 -8.22 8.60 11.14
N VAL A 162 -8.76 9.09 12.25
CA VAL A 162 -8.06 9.09 13.56
C VAL A 162 -7.80 7.65 14.02
N ALA A 163 -8.79 6.75 13.90
CA ALA A 163 -8.62 5.34 14.24
C ALA A 163 -7.56 4.66 13.35
N ALA A 164 -7.51 4.99 12.05
CA ALA A 164 -6.47 4.49 11.15
C ALA A 164 -5.07 4.92 11.61
N TYR A 165 -4.87 6.21 11.87
CA TYR A 165 -3.58 6.74 12.31
C TYR A 165 -3.15 6.18 13.68
N ALA A 166 -4.12 5.94 14.57
CA ALA A 166 -3.84 5.34 15.88
C ALA A 166 -3.42 3.87 15.81
N SER A 167 -3.68 3.17 14.69
CA SER A 167 -3.53 1.71 14.57
C SER A 167 -2.41 1.25 13.64
N VAL A 168 -1.77 2.17 12.90
CA VAL A 168 -0.72 1.84 11.93
C VAL A 168 0.63 2.40 12.36
N GLU A 169 1.71 1.78 11.91
CA GLU A 169 3.06 2.30 12.12
C GLU A 169 3.54 3.24 11.02
N TRP A 170 2.89 3.25 9.87
CA TRP A 170 3.32 4.03 8.73
C TRP A 170 2.21 4.88 8.12
N PHE A 171 2.56 6.10 7.76
CA PHE A 171 1.68 7.02 7.06
C PHE A 171 2.29 7.44 5.72
N LEU A 172 1.61 7.08 4.62
CA LEU A 172 1.96 7.46 3.25
C LEU A 172 1.15 8.68 2.85
N ILE A 173 1.81 9.80 2.61
CA ILE A 173 1.18 11.04 2.17
C ILE A 173 1.05 11.02 0.64
N SER A 174 -0.19 11.03 0.16
CA SER A 174 -0.49 11.21 -1.26
C SER A 174 -0.59 12.69 -1.59
N ALA A 175 0.21 13.19 -2.50
CA ALA A 175 0.22 14.60 -2.89
C ALA A 175 0.03 14.77 -4.40
N PHE A 176 -0.68 15.83 -4.77
CA PHE A 176 -0.77 16.29 -6.15
C PHE A 176 0.18 17.47 -6.33
N PRO A 177 0.97 17.57 -7.43
CA PRO A 177 1.90 18.66 -7.64
C PRO A 177 1.17 19.95 -8.00
N HIS A 178 0.60 20.59 -7.00
CA HIS A 178 -0.11 21.85 -7.11
C HIS A 178 0.19 22.73 -5.88
N PRO A 179 0.45 24.04 -6.02
CA PRO A 179 0.79 24.90 -4.89
C PRO A 179 -0.20 24.84 -3.72
N LEU A 180 -1.49 24.72 -4.01
CA LEU A 180 -2.53 24.56 -2.99
C LEU A 180 -2.47 23.19 -2.25
N SER A 181 -1.64 22.26 -2.68
CA SER A 181 -1.51 20.95 -2.01
C SER A 181 -0.55 21.01 -0.82
N LEU A 182 0.27 22.03 -0.73
CA LEU A 182 1.21 22.23 0.38
C LEU A 182 0.47 22.51 1.72
N GLY A 183 -0.67 23.22 1.66
CA GLY A 183 -1.50 23.43 2.84
C GLY A 183 -1.96 22.10 3.45
N GLY A 184 -2.47 21.17 2.62
CA GLY A 184 -2.88 19.86 3.06
C GLY A 184 -1.74 18.99 3.60
N LEU A 185 -0.51 19.19 3.13
CA LEU A 185 0.68 18.51 3.69
C LEU A 185 0.95 19.00 5.12
N SER A 186 0.97 20.32 5.36
CA SER A 186 1.19 20.88 6.69
C SER A 186 0.12 20.44 7.70
N GLU A 187 -1.14 20.43 7.28
CA GLU A 187 -2.26 19.94 8.08
C GLU A 187 -2.09 18.46 8.42
N ALA A 188 -1.79 17.61 7.43
CA ALA A 188 -1.56 16.18 7.66
C ALA A 188 -0.39 15.93 8.62
N LEU A 189 0.68 16.71 8.55
CA LEU A 189 1.80 16.60 9.49
C LEU A 189 1.41 17.04 10.91
N GLY A 190 0.56 18.04 11.04
CA GLY A 190 0.00 18.45 12.32
C GLY A 190 -0.81 17.33 12.99
N ASP A 191 -1.69 16.67 12.22
CA ASP A 191 -2.49 15.53 12.70
C ASP A 191 -1.63 14.35 13.14
N ILE A 192 -0.61 14.03 12.32
CA ILE A 192 0.33 12.95 12.65
C ILE A 192 1.05 13.27 13.96
N ALA A 193 1.51 14.51 14.14
CA ALA A 193 2.20 14.93 15.36
C ALA A 193 1.28 14.83 16.59
N GLU A 194 0.00 15.17 16.44
CA GLU A 194 -1.00 15.04 17.51
C GLU A 194 -1.27 13.59 17.86
N VAL A 195 -1.52 12.75 16.86
CA VAL A 195 -1.73 11.30 17.06
C VAL A 195 -0.51 10.65 17.68
N ARG A 196 0.69 10.97 17.23
CA ARG A 196 1.95 10.45 17.84
C ARG A 196 2.07 10.82 19.31
N ARG A 197 1.75 12.06 19.66
CA ARG A 197 1.88 12.54 21.06
C ARG A 197 0.89 11.88 22.00
N HIS A 198 -0.33 11.62 21.55
CA HIS A 198 -1.42 11.27 22.43
C HIS A 198 -1.93 9.84 22.31
N ARG A 199 -1.66 9.16 21.19
CA ARG A 199 -2.30 7.88 20.86
C ARG A 199 -1.34 6.79 20.35
N ASN A 200 -0.49 7.13 19.39
CA ASN A 200 0.36 6.15 18.72
C ASN A 200 1.78 6.71 18.50
N PRO A 201 2.68 6.58 19.49
CA PRO A 201 4.06 7.08 19.37
C PRO A 201 4.86 6.36 18.27
N GLU A 202 4.42 5.17 17.82
CA GLU A 202 5.07 4.40 16.76
C GLU A 202 4.72 4.86 15.34
N LEU A 203 3.71 5.74 15.19
CA LEU A 203 3.31 6.27 13.89
C LEU A 203 4.42 7.13 13.28
N GLU A 204 4.89 6.78 12.10
CA GLU A 204 5.93 7.49 11.37
C GLU A 204 5.49 7.88 9.95
N VAL A 205 5.99 9.01 9.45
CA VAL A 205 5.80 9.37 8.06
C VAL A 205 6.68 8.47 7.19
N LEU A 206 6.07 7.60 6.40
CA LEU A 206 6.75 6.75 5.43
C LEU A 206 7.32 7.57 4.28
N GLY A 207 6.58 8.58 3.85
CA GLY A 207 7.01 9.50 2.81
C GLY A 207 5.85 10.19 2.09
N VAL A 208 6.24 11.08 1.18
CA VAL A 208 5.33 11.81 0.29
C VAL A 208 5.49 11.29 -1.13
N VAL A 209 4.42 10.78 -1.73
CA VAL A 209 4.37 10.38 -3.15
C VAL A 209 3.61 11.42 -3.96
N PHE A 210 4.27 11.95 -4.99
CA PHE A 210 3.62 12.81 -5.97
C PHE A 210 2.89 11.98 -7.01
N SER A 211 1.60 12.25 -7.19
CA SER A 211 0.72 11.52 -8.10
C SER A 211 0.04 12.42 -9.10
N ASN A 212 -0.36 11.85 -10.25
CA ASN A 212 -0.98 12.57 -11.36
C ASN A 212 -0.12 13.74 -11.88
N VAL A 213 1.20 13.54 -11.93
CA VAL A 213 2.17 14.56 -12.34
C VAL A 213 2.18 14.67 -13.84
N ASP A 214 1.94 15.90 -14.38
CA ASP A 214 2.17 16.18 -15.78
C ASP A 214 3.69 16.16 -16.05
N PRO A 215 4.19 15.27 -16.92
CA PRO A 215 5.62 15.18 -17.23
C PRO A 215 6.23 16.48 -17.75
N ARG A 216 5.40 17.40 -18.27
CA ARG A 216 5.84 18.71 -18.79
C ARG A 216 6.00 19.77 -17.71
N ALA A 217 5.39 19.58 -16.54
CA ALA A 217 5.41 20.56 -15.43
C ALA A 217 6.68 20.44 -14.56
N THR A 218 7.85 20.41 -15.18
CA THR A 218 9.14 20.13 -14.52
C THR A 218 9.50 21.17 -13.48
N ARG A 219 9.30 22.46 -13.77
CA ARG A 219 9.62 23.56 -12.85
C ARG A 219 8.76 23.53 -11.59
N LEU A 220 7.45 23.44 -11.75
CA LEU A 220 6.51 23.37 -10.62
C LEU A 220 6.81 22.15 -9.76
N ARG A 221 7.09 21.02 -10.39
CA ARG A 221 7.49 19.81 -9.69
C ARG A 221 8.73 20.04 -8.83
N ALA A 222 9.81 20.60 -9.39
CA ALA A 222 11.06 20.85 -8.68
C ALA A 222 10.85 21.80 -7.48
N GLU A 223 10.03 22.85 -7.65
CA GLU A 223 9.68 23.77 -6.56
C GLU A 223 8.97 23.05 -5.41
N LEU A 224 8.01 22.16 -5.71
CA LEU A 224 7.27 21.40 -4.70
C LEU A 224 8.15 20.33 -4.03
N GLU A 225 9.00 19.66 -4.80
CA GLU A 225 9.98 18.70 -4.28
C GLU A 225 10.94 19.36 -3.30
N SER A 226 11.39 20.58 -3.59
CA SER A 226 12.22 21.36 -2.67
C SER A 226 11.49 21.66 -1.36
N VAL A 227 10.24 22.13 -1.43
CA VAL A 227 9.45 22.43 -0.22
C VAL A 227 9.21 21.19 0.63
N VAL A 228 8.93 20.06 0.00
CA VAL A 228 8.75 18.78 0.71
C VAL A 228 10.09 18.32 1.31
N GLY A 229 11.19 18.47 0.57
CA GLY A 229 12.54 18.13 1.03
C GLY A 229 12.96 18.94 2.28
N ASP A 230 12.60 20.22 2.31
CA ASP A 230 12.86 21.09 3.46
C ASP A 230 11.98 20.74 4.68
N ALA A 231 10.70 20.43 4.44
CA ALA A 231 9.75 20.09 5.50
C ALA A 231 9.94 18.66 6.06
N LEU A 232 10.35 17.74 5.21
CA LEU A 232 10.45 16.30 5.50
C LEU A 232 11.74 15.72 4.87
N PRO A 233 12.92 16.03 5.38
CA PRO A 233 14.18 15.54 4.82
C PRO A 233 14.20 14.01 4.71
N GLY A 234 14.53 13.50 3.51
CA GLY A 234 14.60 12.06 3.23
C GLY A 234 13.28 11.32 3.19
N ARG A 235 12.12 12.04 3.27
CA ARG A 235 10.79 11.40 3.24
C ARG A 235 10.10 11.51 1.88
N GLN A 236 10.65 12.22 0.94
CA GLN A 236 10.11 12.19 -0.42
C GLN A 236 10.45 10.86 -1.09
N PHE A 237 9.50 10.29 -1.83
CA PHE A 237 9.78 9.15 -2.71
C PHE A 237 10.49 9.64 -3.99
N GLU A 238 11.46 8.87 -4.48
CA GLU A 238 12.06 9.10 -5.80
C GLU A 238 11.03 8.80 -6.90
N THR A 239 10.20 7.80 -6.64
CA THR A 239 9.12 7.41 -7.54
C THR A 239 8.02 8.46 -7.58
N VAL A 240 7.68 8.87 -8.79
CA VAL A 240 6.59 9.79 -9.10
C VAL A 240 5.58 9.10 -10.00
N ILE A 241 4.30 9.21 -9.69
CA ILE A 241 3.23 8.65 -10.51
C ILE A 241 2.78 9.69 -11.54
N SER A 242 3.16 9.49 -12.78
CA SER A 242 2.79 10.39 -13.88
C SER A 242 1.30 10.32 -14.20
N GLN A 243 0.78 11.42 -14.73
CA GLN A 243 -0.56 11.42 -15.32
C GLN A 243 -0.64 10.39 -16.44
N ALA A 244 -1.65 9.52 -16.39
CA ALA A 244 -1.85 8.45 -17.37
C ALA A 244 -3.34 8.17 -17.57
N VAL A 245 -3.76 8.07 -18.82
CA VAL A 245 -5.15 7.72 -19.21
C VAL A 245 -5.53 6.32 -18.74
N ALA A 246 -4.55 5.42 -18.66
CA ALA A 246 -4.76 4.04 -18.21
C ALA A 246 -5.32 3.94 -16.79
N ILE A 247 -5.03 4.90 -15.91
CA ILE A 247 -5.51 4.88 -14.51
C ILE A 247 -7.02 5.04 -14.42
N PRO A 248 -7.65 6.10 -14.96
CA PRO A 248 -9.11 6.19 -14.96
C PRO A 248 -9.79 5.11 -15.82
N GLU A 249 -9.15 4.64 -16.90
CA GLU A 249 -9.70 3.54 -17.71
C GLU A 249 -9.79 2.22 -16.94
N CYS A 250 -8.75 1.85 -16.16
CA CYS A 250 -8.80 0.62 -15.38
C CYS A 250 -9.82 0.74 -14.24
N SER A 251 -9.88 1.88 -13.56
CA SER A 251 -10.90 2.16 -12.54
C SER A 251 -12.33 2.07 -13.10
N GLY A 252 -12.58 2.65 -14.27
CA GLY A 252 -13.88 2.57 -14.94
C GLY A 252 -14.29 1.14 -15.33
N ARG A 253 -13.34 0.20 -15.37
CA ARG A 253 -13.58 -1.23 -15.62
C ARG A 253 -13.57 -2.08 -14.35
N GLY A 254 -13.48 -1.48 -13.17
CA GLY A 254 -13.37 -2.21 -11.91
C GLY A 254 -12.06 -2.99 -11.76
N ARG A 255 -10.97 -2.47 -12.29
CA ARG A 255 -9.66 -3.17 -12.35
C ARG A 255 -8.52 -2.26 -11.93
N THR A 256 -7.39 -2.87 -11.63
CA THR A 256 -6.11 -2.18 -11.48
C THR A 256 -5.30 -2.24 -12.76
N LEU A 257 -4.25 -1.42 -12.86
CA LEU A 257 -3.29 -1.47 -13.97
C LEU A 257 -2.74 -2.88 -14.19
N PHE A 258 -2.49 -3.64 -13.12
CA PHE A 258 -1.90 -4.99 -13.20
C PHE A 258 -2.86 -6.06 -13.75
N GLN A 259 -4.16 -5.76 -13.83
CA GLN A 259 -5.19 -6.60 -14.45
C GLN A 259 -5.49 -6.20 -15.89
N MET A 260 -4.81 -5.16 -16.40
CA MET A 260 -4.96 -4.73 -17.79
C MET A 260 -4.02 -5.52 -18.71
N PRO A 261 -4.42 -5.75 -19.99
CA PRO A 261 -3.52 -6.33 -20.98
C PRO A 261 -2.25 -5.50 -21.13
N LYS A 262 -1.10 -6.17 -21.26
CA LYS A 262 0.20 -5.53 -21.50
C LYS A 262 0.61 -4.49 -20.43
N TYR A 263 0.17 -4.66 -19.19
CA TYR A 263 0.53 -3.74 -18.11
C TYR A 263 2.05 -3.54 -17.99
N GLN A 264 2.87 -4.53 -18.38
CA GLN A 264 4.33 -4.46 -18.34
C GLN A 264 4.91 -3.37 -19.26
N GLU A 265 4.13 -2.93 -20.25
CA GLU A 265 4.49 -1.85 -21.18
C GLU A 265 3.97 -0.49 -20.69
N MET A 266 3.14 -0.47 -19.62
CA MET A 266 2.54 0.74 -19.08
C MET A 266 3.49 1.41 -18.07
N ARG A 267 3.94 2.63 -18.40
CA ARG A 267 4.78 3.41 -17.50
C ARG A 267 4.19 3.57 -16.10
N SER A 268 2.88 3.82 -15.99
CA SER A 268 2.20 3.94 -14.71
C SER A 268 2.22 2.67 -13.87
N ALA A 269 2.11 1.49 -14.49
CA ALA A 269 2.23 0.21 -13.78
C ALA A 269 3.67 0.01 -13.25
N LEU A 270 4.68 0.31 -14.07
CA LEU A 270 6.09 0.25 -13.64
C LEU A 270 6.36 1.22 -12.49
N GLN A 271 5.81 2.44 -12.53
CA GLN A 271 5.95 3.40 -11.45
C GLN A 271 5.35 2.90 -10.14
N TYR A 272 4.21 2.20 -10.15
CA TYR A 272 3.68 1.60 -8.92
C TYR A 272 4.52 0.40 -8.43
N LEU A 273 5.18 -0.34 -9.31
CA LEU A 273 6.17 -1.35 -8.90
C LEU A 273 7.40 -0.71 -8.26
N CYS A 274 7.90 0.40 -8.79
CA CYS A 274 8.97 1.19 -8.18
C CYS A 274 8.56 1.71 -6.80
N LEU A 275 7.37 2.30 -6.68
CA LEU A 275 6.85 2.78 -5.39
C LEU A 275 6.75 1.64 -4.35
N ALA A 276 6.24 0.48 -4.77
CA ALA A 276 6.17 -0.68 -3.89
C ALA A 276 7.57 -1.17 -3.45
N ALA A 277 8.57 -1.09 -4.33
CA ALA A 277 9.95 -1.44 -4.00
C ALA A 277 10.58 -0.45 -3.00
N GLU A 278 10.38 0.85 -3.20
CA GLU A 278 10.83 1.86 -2.24
C GLU A 278 10.17 1.70 -0.86
N ILE A 279 8.87 1.48 -0.83
CA ILE A 279 8.12 1.26 0.41
C ILE A 279 8.67 0.02 1.13
N GLU A 280 8.81 -1.09 0.42
CA GLU A 280 9.40 -2.32 0.98
C GLU A 280 10.79 -2.05 1.56
N HIS A 281 11.64 -1.35 0.82
CA HIS A 281 12.99 -1.02 1.27
C HIS A 281 12.99 -0.20 2.56
N ARG A 282 12.13 0.82 2.67
CA ARG A 282 12.00 1.67 3.84
C ARG A 282 11.46 0.91 5.06
N VAL A 283 10.39 0.13 4.88
CA VAL A 283 9.75 -0.56 6.01
C VAL A 283 10.58 -1.74 6.53
N LEU A 284 11.30 -2.46 5.66
CA LEU A 284 12.19 -3.54 6.05
C LEU A 284 13.45 -3.06 6.75
N ASN A 285 13.88 -1.84 6.47
CA ASN A 285 15.06 -1.22 7.06
C ASN A 285 14.67 -0.05 7.96
N ARG A 286 13.56 -0.19 8.73
CA ARG A 286 12.95 0.86 9.54
C ARG A 286 13.97 1.72 10.28
N ARG A 287 14.89 1.09 11.01
CA ARG A 287 15.88 1.82 11.81
C ARG A 287 16.78 2.69 10.94
N ALA A 288 17.39 2.11 9.92
CA ALA A 288 18.27 2.85 9.01
C ALA A 288 17.52 3.99 8.28
N PHE A 289 16.23 3.75 7.94
CA PHE A 289 15.38 4.75 7.34
C PHE A 289 15.08 5.92 8.30
N LEU A 290 14.73 5.62 9.55
CA LEU A 290 14.43 6.64 10.55
C LEU A 290 15.68 7.45 10.94
N ASP A 291 16.84 6.80 10.99
CA ASP A 291 18.15 7.41 11.31
C ASP A 291 18.78 8.13 10.09
N ALA A 292 18.10 8.19 8.93
CA ALA A 292 18.56 8.75 7.66
C ALA A 292 19.91 8.15 7.17
N THR A 293 20.16 6.88 7.48
CA THR A 293 21.34 6.12 7.06
C THR A 293 21.03 5.03 6.03
N LEU A 294 19.78 4.98 5.57
CA LEU A 294 19.35 4.01 4.56
C LEU A 294 20.06 4.29 3.23
N MET A 295 20.70 3.27 2.68
CA MET A 295 21.37 3.39 1.38
C MET A 295 20.35 3.53 0.26
N PRO A 296 20.63 4.35 -0.77
CA PRO A 296 19.77 4.47 -1.94
C PRO A 296 19.51 3.11 -2.61
N LEU A 297 18.33 2.99 -3.18
CA LEU A 297 17.87 1.81 -3.89
C LEU A 297 17.76 2.09 -5.39
N ASP A 298 18.26 1.19 -6.23
CA ASP A 298 17.92 1.22 -7.66
C ASP A 298 16.50 0.66 -7.85
N VAL A 299 15.53 1.56 -7.74
CA VAL A 299 14.10 1.22 -7.80
C VAL A 299 13.67 0.69 -9.17
N GLU A 300 14.32 1.15 -10.26
CA GLU A 300 14.00 0.71 -11.61
C GLU A 300 14.46 -0.74 -11.83
N GLN A 301 15.68 -1.06 -11.40
CA GLN A 301 16.18 -2.42 -11.46
C GLN A 301 15.30 -3.37 -10.65
N MET A 302 14.94 -3.02 -9.44
CA MET A 302 14.05 -3.86 -8.61
C MET A 302 12.65 -4.02 -9.19
N ALA A 303 12.08 -2.99 -9.79
CA ALA A 303 10.79 -3.09 -10.46
C ALA A 303 10.86 -4.06 -11.65
N LEU A 304 11.90 -3.99 -12.46
CA LEU A 304 12.12 -4.90 -13.58
C LEU A 304 12.32 -6.36 -13.13
N GLU A 305 13.04 -6.59 -12.05
CA GLU A 305 13.19 -7.93 -11.46
C GLU A 305 11.85 -8.49 -10.98
N ARG A 306 10.96 -7.68 -10.43
CA ARG A 306 9.60 -8.09 -10.04
C ARG A 306 8.77 -8.51 -11.25
N VAL A 307 8.83 -7.76 -12.35
CA VAL A 307 8.19 -8.14 -13.61
C VAL A 307 8.71 -9.50 -14.12
N HIS A 308 10.00 -9.76 -13.99
CA HIS A 308 10.61 -11.01 -14.44
C HIS A 308 10.24 -12.20 -13.52
N ARG A 309 10.24 -12.02 -12.22
CA ARG A 309 9.87 -13.07 -11.25
C ARG A 309 8.44 -13.54 -11.41
N THR A 310 7.51 -12.67 -11.77
CA THR A 310 6.11 -13.04 -12.03
C THR A 310 5.95 -13.83 -13.32
N ARG A 311 6.81 -13.64 -14.33
CA ARG A 311 6.81 -14.46 -15.55
C ARG A 311 7.27 -15.90 -15.29
N THR A 312 8.10 -16.14 -14.29
CA THR A 312 8.68 -17.46 -13.98
C THR A 312 7.93 -18.24 -12.90
N ARG A 313 7.15 -17.58 -12.07
CA ARG A 313 6.26 -18.23 -11.08
C ARG A 313 4.92 -18.53 -11.73
N ARG A 314 4.67 -19.80 -12.07
CA ARG A 314 3.29 -20.29 -12.24
C ARG A 314 2.54 -20.01 -10.94
N PRO A 315 1.28 -19.55 -10.99
CA PRO A 315 0.52 -19.23 -9.79
C PRO A 315 0.21 -20.50 -9.01
N GLY A 316 1.08 -20.83 -8.08
CA GLY A 316 0.80 -21.76 -6.99
C GLY A 316 0.25 -20.99 -5.80
N LEU A 317 -0.70 -20.09 -6.01
CA LEU A 317 -1.53 -19.55 -4.94
C LEU A 317 -2.32 -20.72 -4.36
N ARG A 318 -1.96 -21.17 -3.15
CA ARG A 318 -2.95 -21.83 -2.29
C ARG A 318 -4.04 -20.77 -2.06
N VAL A 319 -5.06 -20.83 -2.89
CA VAL A 319 -6.37 -20.27 -2.56
C VAL A 319 -6.67 -20.86 -1.18
N LEU A 320 -6.85 -19.99 -0.19
CA LEU A 320 -7.46 -20.41 1.07
C LEU A 320 -8.80 -21.04 0.68
N SER A 321 -8.85 -22.37 0.69
CA SER A 321 -10.07 -23.13 0.44
C SER A 321 -11.14 -22.55 1.35
N ARG A 322 -12.33 -22.32 0.79
CA ARG A 322 -13.54 -22.03 1.56
C ARG A 322 -13.56 -22.96 2.78
N PRO A 323 -13.97 -22.46 3.97
CA PRO A 323 -14.24 -23.37 5.07
C PRO A 323 -15.19 -24.44 4.53
N ASP A 324 -14.86 -25.69 4.77
CA ASP A 324 -15.62 -26.84 4.33
C ASP A 324 -17.07 -26.70 4.84
N PRO A 325 -18.06 -26.61 3.95
CA PRO A 325 -19.46 -26.47 4.37
C PRO A 325 -19.98 -27.68 5.15
N SER A 326 -19.20 -28.75 5.30
CA SER A 326 -19.54 -29.95 6.04
C SER A 326 -19.16 -29.92 7.53
N LEU A 327 -18.48 -28.88 8.02
CA LEU A 327 -18.18 -28.73 9.45
C LEU A 327 -19.41 -28.14 10.16
N PRO A 328 -19.94 -28.82 11.20
CA PRO A 328 -21.11 -28.35 11.93
C PRO A 328 -20.79 -27.01 12.63
N ALA A 329 -21.74 -26.05 12.52
CA ALA A 329 -21.70 -24.79 13.28
C ALA A 329 -21.54 -25.13 14.77
N VAL A 330 -20.51 -24.63 15.40
CA VAL A 330 -20.34 -24.69 16.85
C VAL A 330 -21.38 -23.77 17.45
N THR A 331 -22.50 -24.32 17.86
CA THR A 331 -23.48 -23.67 18.73
C THR A 331 -22.96 -23.77 20.15
N GLY A 332 -22.71 -22.62 20.79
CA GLY A 332 -22.31 -22.50 22.18
C GLY A 332 -22.10 -21.05 22.54
#